data_21f3190fc5e3c378c82e9030f0a596f6
#
_entry.id   21f3190fc5e3c378c82e9030f0a596f6
#
_cell.length_a   1.000
_cell.length_b   1.000
_cell.length_c   1.000
_cell.angle_alpha   90.00
_cell.angle_beta   90.00
_cell.angle_gamma   90.00
#
_symmetry.space_group_name_H-M   'P 1'
#
loop_
_entity.id
_entity.type
_entity.pdbx_description
1 polymer ?
#
loop_
_entity_poly.entity_id
_entity_poly.type
_entity_poly.pdbx_seq_one_letter_code
_entity_poly.pdbx_strand_id
1 'polypeptide(L)'
;TGQSTNVSQEDRIAFAERVTGKTYTTRAELGNIRNTYGIYDPWWGTDELEMIDWQDELFRTSPSYDIQLNASGATEKLNYSISGGVFSQEGIVHGSSFDRYTLRANIESQMTDRIKVGLTIAPSYGVQQGANVDGKDNAVARSLSFPGWVLAGSGRNAGADPYKYYDTWGPGPNNVSPYVQATATERKNADTRINTSLNATINIIKGLNVIGMVAWNFRNNNERIYTPTWCNGKWDVATHPGEYSSSSYATISSNSLLFQGLVTYNKEWGIHSIDAMIGASQETFSQNKSYQKQSNFPNDKSWIFDKDKGATTNNNEIEHTKNALLSYFGRIQYALMDRYLMTISLRRDGSSKFGALNRWGFFPSVSGAWKINEEAFMRDLDWVGTTKLRLSWGQAGNDRIGTAQFLSNMSTLNYPVGESQALNSGYVVGNIANNMLGWETTTSYNVGVDFGLFNNRIYLSADYYKKTTKDLLLKAPVSLITGFANMMDNAVSYTHLTLPT
;
A
#
# COMPACT_ATOMS: atom_id res chain seq x y z
N THR A 1 -13.12 20.31 -22.05
CA THR A 1 -13.47 21.65 -22.51
C THR A 1 -14.48 21.49 -23.62
N GLY A 2 -15.79 21.63 -23.25
CA GLY A 2 -16.90 21.47 -24.15
C GLY A 2 -16.80 22.37 -25.36
N GLN A 3 -16.24 21.86 -26.42
CA GLN A 3 -16.34 22.51 -27.70
C GLN A 3 -17.66 22.08 -28.33
N SER A 4 -18.44 23.07 -28.58
CA SER A 4 -19.74 23.00 -29.25
C SER A 4 -19.67 22.11 -30.48
N THR A 5 -20.49 21.07 -30.50
CA THR A 5 -20.78 20.23 -31.65
C THR A 5 -21.52 21.00 -32.78
N ASN A 6 -21.81 22.28 -32.59
CA ASN A 6 -22.60 23.13 -33.48
C ASN A 6 -21.77 23.95 -34.48
N VAL A 7 -20.53 23.53 -34.76
CA VAL A 7 -19.76 24.17 -35.84
C VAL A 7 -20.21 23.59 -37.16
N SER A 8 -20.80 24.37 -38.01
CA SER A 8 -21.30 23.92 -39.31
C SER A 8 -20.17 23.41 -40.21
N GLN A 9 -20.51 22.58 -41.17
CA GLN A 9 -19.52 22.09 -42.17
C GLN A 9 -18.93 23.28 -42.94
N GLU A 10 -19.70 24.32 -43.16
CA GLU A 10 -19.26 25.54 -43.82
C GLU A 10 -18.20 26.30 -43.02
N ASP A 11 -18.38 26.41 -41.69
CA ASP A 11 -17.38 27.05 -40.81
C ASP A 11 -16.06 26.30 -40.79
N ARG A 12 -16.08 25.01 -41.02
CA ARG A 12 -14.88 24.17 -41.04
C ARG A 12 -14.14 24.26 -42.32
N ILE A 13 -14.90 24.26 -43.43
CA ILE A 13 -14.32 24.54 -44.75
C ILE A 13 -13.67 25.90 -44.71
N ALA A 14 -14.38 26.92 -44.21
CA ALA A 14 -13.85 28.27 -44.05
C ALA A 14 -12.61 28.34 -43.15
N PHE A 15 -12.57 27.58 -42.04
CA PHE A 15 -11.39 27.47 -41.21
C PHE A 15 -10.23 26.78 -41.91
N ALA A 16 -10.47 25.65 -42.58
CA ALA A 16 -9.47 24.94 -43.32
C ALA A 16 -8.88 25.79 -44.46
N GLU A 17 -9.73 26.48 -45.22
CA GLU A 17 -9.34 27.43 -46.27
C GLU A 17 -8.47 28.56 -45.72
N ARG A 18 -8.84 29.13 -44.58
CA ARG A 18 -8.08 30.19 -43.93
C ARG A 18 -6.68 29.75 -43.47
N VAL A 19 -6.58 28.50 -42.95
CA VAL A 19 -5.29 27.95 -42.47
C VAL A 19 -4.39 27.50 -43.58
N THR A 20 -4.97 26.94 -44.63
CA THR A 20 -4.18 26.31 -45.71
C THR A 20 -4.05 27.17 -46.96
N GLY A 21 -4.88 28.22 -47.10
CA GLY A 21 -4.95 29.07 -48.30
C GLY A 21 -5.49 28.33 -49.54
N LYS A 22 -6.16 27.19 -49.37
CA LYS A 22 -6.73 26.36 -50.45
C LYS A 22 -8.24 26.27 -50.33
N THR A 23 -8.93 26.22 -51.43
CA THR A 23 -10.40 26.01 -51.46
C THR A 23 -10.72 24.53 -51.43
N TYR A 24 -11.65 24.12 -50.58
CA TYR A 24 -12.08 22.74 -50.41
C TYR A 24 -13.55 22.59 -50.78
N THR A 25 -13.82 21.68 -51.71
CA THR A 25 -15.16 21.44 -52.25
C THR A 25 -15.77 20.11 -51.80
N THR A 26 -14.91 19.19 -51.34
CA THR A 26 -15.35 17.86 -50.94
C THR A 26 -14.77 17.47 -49.58
N ARG A 27 -15.50 16.59 -48.88
CA ARG A 27 -15.07 16.00 -47.64
C ARG A 27 -13.79 15.20 -47.71
N ALA A 28 -13.57 14.52 -48.84
CA ALA A 28 -12.34 13.76 -49.10
C ALA A 28 -11.09 14.65 -49.17
N GLU A 29 -11.24 15.88 -49.66
CA GLU A 29 -10.17 16.88 -49.68
C GLU A 29 -9.83 17.38 -48.25
N LEU A 30 -10.84 17.56 -47.40
CA LEU A 30 -10.64 17.89 -46.00
C LEU A 30 -9.89 16.79 -45.25
N GLY A 31 -10.10 15.52 -45.55
CA GLY A 31 -9.41 14.40 -44.92
C GLY A 31 -7.89 14.42 -45.06
N ASN A 32 -7.37 15.00 -46.16
CA ASN A 32 -5.94 15.12 -46.39
C ASN A 32 -5.26 16.23 -45.57
N ILE A 33 -6.03 17.15 -45.02
CA ILE A 33 -5.51 18.29 -44.22
C ILE A 33 -5.01 17.80 -42.84
N ARG A 34 -5.55 16.73 -42.32
CA ARG A 34 -5.19 16.15 -41.03
C ARG A 34 -3.68 15.95 -40.85
N ASN A 35 -3.04 15.37 -41.87
CA ASN A 35 -1.63 15.02 -41.75
C ASN A 35 -0.68 16.20 -42.00
N THR A 36 -1.16 17.28 -42.62
CA THR A 36 -0.33 18.42 -43.02
C THR A 36 -0.38 19.55 -42.03
N TYR A 37 -1.52 19.77 -41.36
CA TYR A 37 -1.74 20.96 -40.53
C TYR A 37 -2.28 20.65 -39.10
N GLY A 38 -2.33 19.38 -38.68
CA GLY A 38 -2.83 18.98 -37.35
C GLY A 38 -4.34 19.26 -37.16
N ILE A 39 -5.07 19.44 -38.23
CA ILE A 39 -6.55 19.56 -38.17
C ILE A 39 -7.10 18.16 -38.06
N TYR A 40 -7.59 17.85 -36.88
CA TYR A 40 -8.06 16.52 -36.50
C TYR A 40 -9.48 16.28 -37.05
N ASP A 41 -9.64 15.20 -37.79
CA ASP A 41 -10.86 14.53 -38.15
C ASP A 41 -11.72 15.18 -39.28
N PRO A 42 -11.79 14.57 -40.49
CA PRO A 42 -12.63 15.03 -41.60
C PRO A 42 -14.15 14.94 -41.32
N TRP A 43 -14.51 14.20 -40.25
CA TRP A 43 -15.92 13.98 -39.86
C TRP A 43 -16.43 15.02 -38.88
N TRP A 44 -15.58 15.86 -38.37
CA TRP A 44 -15.89 16.82 -37.32
C TRP A 44 -17.05 17.77 -37.74
N GLY A 45 -18.25 17.73 -37.01
CA GLY A 45 -19.50 18.48 -37.28
C GLY A 45 -20.32 17.98 -38.45
N THR A 46 -20.10 16.75 -38.84
CA THR A 46 -21.04 16.03 -39.68
C THR A 46 -21.99 15.24 -38.79
N ASP A 47 -23.17 14.85 -39.30
CA ASP A 47 -24.12 13.97 -38.62
C ASP A 47 -23.59 12.55 -38.37
N GLU A 48 -22.35 12.27 -38.82
CA GLU A 48 -21.68 11.00 -38.60
C GLU A 48 -20.88 10.97 -37.29
N LEU A 49 -20.78 12.09 -36.56
CA LEU A 49 -20.17 12.14 -35.24
C LEU A 49 -21.25 12.24 -34.17
N GLU A 50 -21.10 11.40 -33.17
CA GLU A 50 -21.89 11.43 -31.95
C GLU A 50 -21.05 11.99 -30.80
N MET A 51 -21.72 12.65 -29.85
CA MET A 51 -21.09 13.05 -28.59
C MET A 51 -21.30 11.95 -27.54
N ILE A 52 -20.20 11.55 -26.93
CA ILE A 52 -20.21 10.61 -25.81
C ILE A 52 -19.67 11.34 -24.56
N ASP A 53 -20.39 11.24 -23.48
CA ASP A 53 -19.88 11.53 -22.15
C ASP A 53 -19.16 10.28 -21.61
N TRP A 54 -17.84 10.32 -21.67
CA TRP A 54 -17.02 9.20 -21.21
C TRP A 54 -17.13 8.92 -19.72
N GLN A 55 -17.55 9.87 -18.92
CA GLN A 55 -17.81 9.64 -17.51
C GLN A 55 -19.11 8.84 -17.34
N ASP A 56 -20.15 9.18 -18.09
CA ASP A 56 -21.42 8.42 -18.06
C ASP A 56 -21.24 7.00 -18.61
N GLU A 57 -20.37 6.84 -19.63
CA GLU A 57 -20.01 5.52 -20.15
C GLU A 57 -19.19 4.68 -19.16
N LEU A 58 -18.28 5.32 -18.42
CA LEU A 58 -17.34 4.64 -17.54
C LEU A 58 -17.94 4.31 -16.18
N PHE A 59 -18.81 5.17 -15.65
CA PHE A 59 -19.37 5.03 -14.32
C PHE A 59 -20.73 4.35 -14.32
N ARG A 60 -21.03 3.65 -13.26
CA ARG A 60 -22.32 3.01 -13.02
C ARG A 60 -22.73 3.09 -11.56
N THR A 61 -24.02 3.00 -11.30
CA THR A 61 -24.51 2.69 -9.95
C THR A 61 -24.15 1.23 -9.64
N SER A 62 -23.50 1.02 -8.49
CA SER A 62 -23.02 -0.31 -8.12
C SER A 62 -23.50 -0.70 -6.73
N PRO A 63 -23.98 -1.95 -6.54
CA PRO A 63 -24.37 -2.45 -5.23
C PRO A 63 -23.14 -2.85 -4.39
N SER A 64 -23.27 -2.72 -3.07
CA SER A 64 -22.35 -3.34 -2.12
C SER A 64 -23.13 -3.94 -0.97
N TYR A 65 -22.62 -5.05 -0.44
CA TYR A 65 -23.18 -5.65 0.77
C TYR A 65 -22.08 -6.16 1.69
N ASP A 66 -22.32 -6.04 3.00
CA ASP A 66 -21.47 -6.56 4.07
C ASP A 66 -22.35 -7.39 5.01
N ILE A 67 -22.11 -8.69 5.03
CA ILE A 67 -22.84 -9.62 5.88
C ILE A 67 -21.86 -10.16 6.91
N GLN A 68 -22.16 -9.94 8.19
CA GLN A 68 -21.33 -10.42 9.29
C GLN A 68 -22.19 -11.24 10.27
N LEU A 69 -21.67 -12.40 10.63
CA LEU A 69 -22.25 -13.27 11.64
C LEU A 69 -21.28 -13.42 12.79
N ASN A 70 -21.75 -13.23 14.01
CA ASN A 70 -20.95 -13.34 15.22
C ASN A 70 -21.64 -14.28 16.20
N ALA A 71 -20.86 -15.21 16.75
CA ALA A 71 -21.27 -16.07 17.85
C ALA A 71 -20.24 -15.95 18.98
N SER A 72 -20.67 -15.66 20.17
CA SER A 72 -19.80 -15.60 21.35
C SER A 72 -20.46 -16.24 22.56
N GLY A 73 -19.65 -16.80 23.42
CA GLY A 73 -20.11 -17.39 24.66
C GLY A 73 -19.00 -17.46 25.69
N ALA A 74 -19.38 -17.52 26.94
CA ALA A 74 -18.47 -17.61 28.06
C ALA A 74 -18.97 -18.62 29.08
N THR A 75 -18.04 -19.39 29.62
CA THR A 75 -18.21 -20.21 30.83
C THR A 75 -17.14 -19.82 31.83
N GLU A 76 -17.13 -20.39 33.00
CA GLU A 76 -16.06 -20.14 33.99
C GLU A 76 -14.65 -20.46 33.47
N LYS A 77 -14.54 -21.39 32.50
CA LYS A 77 -13.26 -21.89 31.99
C LYS A 77 -13.00 -21.63 30.52
N LEU A 78 -14.01 -21.21 29.78
CA LEU A 78 -13.88 -21.03 28.33
C LEU A 78 -14.62 -19.77 27.89
N ASN A 79 -13.88 -18.90 27.18
CA ASN A 79 -14.43 -17.75 26.44
C ASN A 79 -14.17 -17.97 24.97
N TYR A 80 -15.18 -17.79 24.14
CA TYR A 80 -15.00 -17.84 22.70
C TYR A 80 -15.78 -16.75 21.99
N SER A 81 -15.21 -16.32 20.88
CA SER A 81 -15.86 -15.42 19.93
C SER A 81 -15.47 -15.84 18.52
N ILE A 82 -16.46 -16.22 17.72
CA ILE A 82 -16.28 -16.65 16.34
C ILE A 82 -17.10 -15.71 15.47
N SER A 83 -16.46 -15.13 14.46
CA SER A 83 -17.12 -14.26 13.49
C SER A 83 -16.77 -14.68 12.07
N GLY A 84 -17.76 -14.64 11.18
CA GLY A 84 -17.61 -14.84 9.75
C GLY A 84 -18.21 -13.67 9.01
N GLY A 85 -17.57 -13.24 7.93
CA GLY A 85 -18.04 -12.11 7.14
C GLY A 85 -17.84 -12.35 5.64
N VAL A 86 -18.81 -11.86 4.87
CA VAL A 86 -18.77 -11.77 3.42
C VAL A 86 -19.02 -10.33 3.04
N PHE A 87 -18.02 -9.74 2.41
CA PHE A 87 -18.14 -8.40 1.82
C PHE A 87 -18.02 -8.53 0.30
N SER A 88 -18.97 -7.97 -0.42
CA SER A 88 -18.94 -7.91 -1.88
C SER A 88 -19.31 -6.51 -2.34
N GLN A 89 -18.53 -5.96 -3.23
CA GLN A 89 -18.74 -4.64 -3.80
C GLN A 89 -18.43 -4.69 -5.28
N GLU A 90 -19.41 -4.36 -6.09
CA GLU A 90 -19.14 -3.95 -7.46
C GLU A 90 -18.57 -2.53 -7.44
N GLY A 91 -17.59 -2.23 -8.28
CA GLY A 91 -17.04 -0.88 -8.38
C GLY A 91 -17.91 0.03 -9.24
N ILE A 92 -17.86 1.32 -8.95
CA ILE A 92 -18.53 2.35 -9.76
C ILE A 92 -17.94 2.46 -11.17
N VAL A 93 -16.69 2.03 -11.36
CA VAL A 93 -16.06 1.89 -12.69
C VAL A 93 -16.43 0.54 -13.26
N HIS A 94 -16.92 0.52 -14.50
CA HIS A 94 -17.27 -0.73 -15.19
C HIS A 94 -16.11 -1.74 -15.18
N GLY A 95 -16.44 -3.03 -15.03
CA GLY A 95 -15.47 -4.12 -14.98
C GLY A 95 -14.74 -4.29 -13.65
N SER A 96 -14.95 -3.43 -12.67
CA SER A 96 -14.31 -3.53 -11.34
C SER A 96 -15.21 -4.17 -10.30
N SER A 97 -14.61 -5.01 -9.43
CA SER A 97 -15.27 -5.62 -8.27
C SER A 97 -14.27 -5.96 -7.17
N PHE A 98 -14.77 -6.09 -5.96
CA PHE A 98 -14.01 -6.57 -4.81
C PHE A 98 -14.87 -7.47 -3.93
N ASP A 99 -14.42 -8.72 -3.74
CA ASP A 99 -15.03 -9.70 -2.85
C ASP A 99 -14.07 -10.07 -1.74
N ARG A 100 -14.55 -10.16 -0.50
CA ARG A 100 -13.75 -10.54 0.65
C ARG A 100 -14.51 -11.48 1.58
N TYR A 101 -13.88 -12.58 1.92
CA TYR A 101 -14.35 -13.57 2.88
C TYR A 101 -13.43 -13.55 4.10
N THR A 102 -14.00 -13.45 5.28
CA THR A 102 -13.27 -13.40 6.54
C THR A 102 -13.84 -14.40 7.53
N LEU A 103 -12.95 -15.06 8.26
CA LEU A 103 -13.30 -15.83 9.44
C LEU A 103 -12.37 -15.39 10.57
N ARG A 104 -12.88 -15.28 11.76
CA ARG A 104 -12.07 -15.02 12.95
C ARG A 104 -12.60 -15.86 14.11
N ALA A 105 -11.71 -16.58 14.76
CA ALA A 105 -12.00 -17.30 15.99
C ALA A 105 -11.01 -16.85 17.07
N ASN A 106 -11.52 -16.40 18.21
CA ASN A 106 -10.76 -16.14 19.42
C ASN A 106 -11.28 -17.10 20.48
N ILE A 107 -10.41 -17.93 21.00
CA ILE A 107 -10.73 -18.93 22.01
C ILE A 107 -9.76 -18.74 23.15
N GLU A 108 -10.27 -18.61 24.36
CA GLU A 108 -9.48 -18.44 25.55
C GLU A 108 -9.97 -19.46 26.61
N SER A 109 -9.08 -20.29 27.09
CA SER A 109 -9.41 -21.37 28.00
C SER A 109 -8.56 -21.32 29.26
N GLN A 110 -9.20 -21.37 30.42
CA GLN A 110 -8.58 -21.61 31.70
C GLN A 110 -8.38 -23.11 31.87
N MET A 111 -7.22 -23.60 31.44
CA MET A 111 -6.90 -25.05 31.46
C MET A 111 -6.77 -25.60 32.88
N THR A 112 -6.17 -24.80 33.77
CA THR A 112 -6.05 -25.06 35.21
C THR A 112 -6.15 -23.73 35.95
N ASP A 113 -6.22 -23.73 37.27
CA ASP A 113 -6.24 -22.50 38.09
C ASP A 113 -5.04 -21.58 37.84
N ARG A 114 -3.96 -22.11 37.24
CA ARG A 114 -2.73 -21.39 37.00
C ARG A 114 -2.40 -21.18 35.53
N ILE A 115 -3.02 -21.95 34.64
CA ILE A 115 -2.66 -21.95 33.20
C ILE A 115 -3.86 -21.51 32.38
N LYS A 116 -3.67 -20.43 31.64
CA LYS A 116 -4.61 -19.89 30.67
C LYS A 116 -4.00 -19.94 29.28
N VAL A 117 -4.73 -20.44 28.29
CA VAL A 117 -4.30 -20.54 26.91
C VAL A 117 -5.27 -19.77 26.03
N GLY A 118 -4.74 -18.95 25.15
CA GLY A 118 -5.50 -18.19 24.18
C GLY A 118 -5.07 -18.54 22.76
N LEU A 119 -6.02 -18.77 21.86
CA LEU A 119 -5.84 -19.01 20.45
C LEU A 119 -6.63 -17.99 19.63
N THR A 120 -5.97 -17.34 18.71
CA THR A 120 -6.62 -16.51 17.68
C THR A 120 -6.27 -17.08 16.32
N ILE A 121 -7.29 -17.29 15.47
CA ILE A 121 -7.11 -17.65 14.06
C ILE A 121 -7.98 -16.70 13.24
N ALA A 122 -7.40 -16.03 12.25
CA ALA A 122 -8.10 -15.06 11.43
C ALA A 122 -7.68 -15.18 9.95
N PRO A 123 -8.16 -16.18 9.20
CA PRO A 123 -8.00 -16.26 7.77
C PRO A 123 -8.89 -15.25 7.06
N SER A 124 -8.38 -14.73 5.94
CA SER A 124 -9.16 -13.92 5.00
C SER A 124 -8.72 -14.21 3.58
N TYR A 125 -9.67 -14.14 2.67
CA TYR A 125 -9.46 -14.26 1.24
C TYR A 125 -10.18 -13.11 0.54
N GLY A 126 -9.44 -12.34 -0.25
CA GLY A 126 -9.99 -11.24 -1.03
C GLY A 126 -9.65 -11.38 -2.50
N VAL A 127 -10.58 -11.01 -3.37
CA VAL A 127 -10.39 -10.97 -4.82
C VAL A 127 -10.80 -9.61 -5.32
N GLN A 128 -9.87 -8.92 -5.97
CA GLN A 128 -10.13 -7.68 -6.68
C GLN A 128 -10.03 -7.94 -8.18
N GLN A 129 -11.01 -7.46 -8.93
CA GLN A 129 -11.01 -7.51 -10.39
C GLN A 129 -11.13 -6.10 -10.96
N GLY A 130 -10.76 -5.94 -12.23
CA GLY A 130 -10.86 -4.70 -12.97
C GLY A 130 -9.54 -3.94 -13.11
N ALA A 131 -9.51 -3.06 -14.10
CA ALA A 131 -8.34 -2.26 -14.41
C ALA A 131 -7.91 -1.36 -13.25
N ASN A 132 -6.65 -0.94 -13.26
CA ASN A 132 -6.17 0.03 -12.29
C ASN A 132 -6.81 1.40 -12.55
N VAL A 133 -7.33 2.01 -11.49
CA VAL A 133 -7.93 3.36 -11.52
C VAL A 133 -7.02 4.44 -10.93
N ASP A 134 -5.84 4.04 -10.43
CA ASP A 134 -4.85 4.95 -9.84
C ASP A 134 -3.85 5.45 -10.90
N GLY A 135 -3.38 6.69 -10.71
CA GLY A 135 -2.38 7.31 -11.57
C GLY A 135 -2.98 8.20 -12.66
N LYS A 136 -2.13 8.90 -13.39
CA LYS A 136 -2.53 9.91 -14.40
C LYS A 136 -3.03 9.33 -15.71
N ASP A 137 -2.64 8.09 -16.05
CA ASP A 137 -2.94 7.46 -17.34
C ASP A 137 -3.99 6.33 -17.21
N ASN A 138 -4.79 6.36 -16.14
CA ASN A 138 -5.87 5.39 -15.92
C ASN A 138 -7.18 5.80 -16.61
N ALA A 139 -8.14 4.88 -16.65
CA ALA A 139 -9.43 5.08 -17.29
C ALA A 139 -10.21 6.30 -16.76
N VAL A 140 -10.13 6.56 -15.44
CA VAL A 140 -10.82 7.69 -14.80
C VAL A 140 -10.22 9.03 -15.22
N ALA A 141 -8.89 9.16 -15.16
CA ALA A 141 -8.22 10.38 -15.63
C ALA A 141 -8.45 10.63 -17.13
N ARG A 142 -8.50 9.55 -17.91
CA ARG A 142 -8.80 9.61 -19.33
C ARG A 142 -10.23 10.01 -19.63
N SER A 143 -11.22 9.61 -18.85
CA SER A 143 -12.61 10.01 -19.06
C SER A 143 -12.81 11.53 -19.03
N LEU A 144 -11.90 12.24 -18.34
CA LEU A 144 -11.91 13.72 -18.27
C LEU A 144 -11.21 14.38 -19.45
N SER A 145 -10.32 13.71 -20.13
CA SER A 145 -9.43 14.28 -21.16
C SER A 145 -9.60 13.67 -22.55
N PHE A 146 -10.26 12.52 -22.65
CA PHE A 146 -10.49 11.86 -23.92
C PHE A 146 -11.53 12.61 -24.75
N PRO A 147 -11.33 12.76 -26.06
CA PRO A 147 -12.31 13.45 -26.90
C PRO A 147 -13.69 12.81 -26.85
N GLY A 148 -14.71 13.63 -26.71
CA GLY A 148 -16.09 13.18 -26.56
C GLY A 148 -16.80 12.82 -27.87
N TRP A 149 -16.28 13.23 -29.02
CA TRP A 149 -16.90 12.90 -30.30
C TRP A 149 -16.35 11.60 -30.90
N VAL A 150 -17.26 10.77 -31.34
CA VAL A 150 -16.98 9.44 -31.91
C VAL A 150 -17.81 9.25 -33.17
N LEU A 151 -17.45 8.28 -34.00
CA LEU A 151 -18.28 7.89 -35.15
C LEU A 151 -19.60 7.31 -34.66
N ALA A 152 -20.68 7.62 -35.36
CA ALA A 152 -22.02 7.10 -35.07
C ALA A 152 -22.01 5.56 -34.99
N GLY A 153 -22.65 5.01 -33.96
CA GLY A 153 -22.65 3.60 -33.66
C GLY A 153 -21.40 3.07 -32.96
N SER A 154 -20.49 3.96 -32.53
CA SER A 154 -19.40 3.65 -31.59
C SER A 154 -19.89 3.63 -30.14
N GLY A 155 -19.00 3.44 -29.20
CA GLY A 155 -19.36 3.42 -27.79
C GLY A 155 -20.21 2.22 -27.38
N ARG A 156 -21.13 2.38 -26.45
CA ARG A 156 -22.06 1.30 -26.01
C ARG A 156 -22.86 0.72 -27.18
N ASN A 157 -23.17 1.55 -28.16
CA ASN A 157 -23.93 1.15 -29.32
C ASN A 157 -23.15 0.29 -30.33
N ALA A 158 -21.86 0.11 -30.10
CA ALA A 158 -21.01 -0.79 -30.89
C ALA A 158 -21.33 -2.28 -30.70
N GLY A 159 -22.21 -2.61 -29.76
CA GLY A 159 -22.53 -3.99 -29.39
C GLY A 159 -21.35 -4.73 -28.78
N ALA A 160 -21.17 -6.00 -29.20
CA ALA A 160 -20.06 -6.82 -28.70
C ALA A 160 -18.74 -6.59 -29.45
N ASP A 161 -18.68 -5.64 -30.39
CA ASP A 161 -17.48 -5.35 -31.15
C ASP A 161 -16.61 -4.31 -30.43
N PRO A 162 -15.56 -4.74 -29.72
CA PRO A 162 -14.69 -3.84 -28.99
C PRO A 162 -13.91 -2.92 -29.92
N TYR A 163 -13.75 -3.28 -31.19
CA TYR A 163 -12.96 -2.51 -32.16
C TYR A 163 -13.62 -1.20 -32.56
N LYS A 164 -14.91 -1.09 -32.49
CA LYS A 164 -15.64 0.16 -32.73
C LYS A 164 -15.34 1.27 -31.74
N TYR A 165 -14.87 0.92 -30.56
CA TYR A 165 -14.37 1.90 -29.57
C TYR A 165 -13.00 2.47 -29.93
N TYR A 166 -12.28 1.87 -30.90
CA TYR A 166 -10.97 2.32 -31.35
C TYR A 166 -11.03 3.30 -32.48
N ASP A 167 -11.95 3.08 -33.42
CA ASP A 167 -11.96 3.77 -34.70
C ASP A 167 -12.22 5.28 -34.57
N THR A 168 -12.38 5.75 -33.35
CA THR A 168 -12.66 7.15 -33.09
C THR A 168 -11.49 8.08 -33.42
N TRP A 169 -10.24 7.64 -33.18
CA TRP A 169 -9.08 8.56 -33.24
C TRP A 169 -7.83 8.00 -33.94
N GLY A 170 -7.89 6.83 -34.51
CA GLY A 170 -6.76 6.19 -35.18
C GLY A 170 -5.76 5.52 -34.22
N PRO A 171 -4.62 5.01 -34.73
CA PRO A 171 -3.70 4.19 -33.98
C PRO A 171 -2.90 4.96 -32.93
N GLY A 172 -2.66 4.34 -31.78
CA GLY A 172 -1.77 4.84 -30.73
C GLY A 172 -2.25 4.46 -29.33
N PRO A 173 -1.34 4.29 -28.36
CA PRO A 173 -1.68 3.86 -27.00
C PRO A 173 -2.59 4.86 -26.26
N ASN A 174 -2.65 6.11 -26.75
CA ASN A 174 -3.49 7.16 -26.19
C ASN A 174 -4.87 7.25 -26.84
N ASN A 175 -5.19 6.40 -27.79
CA ASN A 175 -6.43 6.45 -28.56
C ASN A 175 -7.45 5.40 -28.14
N VAL A 176 -7.15 4.62 -27.10
CA VAL A 176 -8.09 3.66 -26.52
C VAL A 176 -9.07 4.41 -25.61
N SER A 177 -10.37 4.18 -25.80
CA SER A 177 -11.40 4.83 -25.00
C SER A 177 -11.27 4.46 -23.51
N PRO A 178 -11.69 5.35 -22.60
CA PRO A 178 -11.68 5.08 -21.17
C PRO A 178 -12.46 3.83 -20.77
N TYR A 179 -13.60 3.60 -21.43
CA TYR A 179 -14.43 2.42 -21.21
C TYR A 179 -13.71 1.12 -21.57
N VAL A 180 -13.10 1.07 -22.76
CA VAL A 180 -12.34 -0.10 -23.22
C VAL A 180 -11.12 -0.33 -22.33
N GLN A 181 -10.41 0.71 -21.92
CA GLN A 181 -9.29 0.59 -21.00
C GLN A 181 -9.70 -0.04 -19.67
N ALA A 182 -10.87 0.33 -19.16
CA ALA A 182 -11.40 -0.20 -17.91
C ALA A 182 -11.90 -1.65 -18.01
N THR A 183 -12.52 -2.01 -19.13
CA THR A 183 -13.26 -3.28 -19.25
C THR A 183 -12.48 -4.38 -19.98
N ALA A 184 -11.60 -4.04 -20.90
CA ALA A 184 -10.90 -5.02 -21.72
C ALA A 184 -9.60 -5.53 -21.10
N THR A 185 -8.97 -4.74 -20.21
CA THR A 185 -7.82 -5.25 -19.46
C THR A 185 -8.32 -6.18 -18.36
N GLU A 186 -8.02 -7.46 -18.50
CA GLU A 186 -8.35 -8.45 -17.48
C GLU A 186 -7.33 -8.40 -16.36
N ARG A 187 -7.71 -7.90 -15.20
CA ARG A 187 -6.90 -7.91 -13.99
C ARG A 187 -7.63 -8.65 -12.89
N LYS A 188 -6.92 -9.58 -12.26
CA LYS A 188 -7.39 -10.26 -11.06
C LYS A 188 -6.28 -10.31 -10.03
N ASN A 189 -6.56 -9.78 -8.86
CA ASN A 189 -5.66 -9.79 -7.71
C ASN A 189 -6.31 -10.57 -6.58
N ALA A 190 -5.76 -11.73 -6.24
CA ALA A 190 -6.23 -12.59 -5.15
C ALA A 190 -5.26 -12.52 -3.97
N ASP A 191 -5.75 -12.13 -2.81
CA ASP A 191 -4.96 -11.94 -1.58
C ASP A 191 -5.49 -12.87 -0.48
N THR A 192 -4.69 -13.88 -0.13
CA THR A 192 -4.95 -14.79 0.98
C THR A 192 -4.11 -14.37 2.17
N ARG A 193 -4.73 -14.21 3.34
CA ARG A 193 -4.03 -13.90 4.59
C ARG A 193 -4.48 -14.85 5.68
N ILE A 194 -3.55 -15.27 6.50
CA ILE A 194 -3.81 -16.07 7.70
C ILE A 194 -3.02 -15.43 8.84
N ASN A 195 -3.73 -14.90 9.83
CA ASN A 195 -3.14 -14.38 11.04
C ASN A 195 -3.51 -15.34 12.19
N THR A 196 -2.51 -15.91 12.83
CA THR A 196 -2.71 -16.88 13.91
C THR A 196 -1.80 -16.52 15.07
N SER A 197 -2.33 -16.57 16.28
CA SER A 197 -1.52 -16.47 17.49
C SER A 197 -1.97 -17.46 18.56
N LEU A 198 -1.01 -18.06 19.21
CA LEU A 198 -1.18 -18.90 20.38
C LEU A 198 -0.43 -18.23 21.53
N ASN A 199 -1.11 -18.02 22.65
CA ASN A 199 -0.49 -17.52 23.87
C ASN A 199 -0.82 -18.44 25.04
N ALA A 200 0.10 -18.54 25.97
CA ALA A 200 -0.07 -19.26 27.23
C ALA A 200 0.40 -18.37 28.38
N THR A 201 -0.46 -18.18 29.36
CA THR A 201 -0.15 -17.43 30.59
C THR A 201 -0.12 -18.42 31.75
N ILE A 202 0.98 -18.39 32.50
CA ILE A 202 1.19 -19.20 33.69
C ILE A 202 1.27 -18.26 34.90
N ASN A 203 0.33 -18.39 35.82
CA ASN A 203 0.32 -17.68 37.08
C ASN A 203 1.23 -18.41 38.06
N ILE A 204 2.39 -17.86 38.37
CA ILE A 204 3.39 -18.49 39.26
C ILE A 204 2.98 -18.27 40.72
N ILE A 205 2.78 -17.02 41.08
CA ILE A 205 2.24 -16.55 42.36
C ILE A 205 1.33 -15.35 42.12
N LYS A 206 0.59 -14.92 43.12
CA LYS A 206 -0.30 -13.75 43.02
C LYS A 206 0.47 -12.54 42.49
N GLY A 207 0.07 -12.03 41.35
CA GLY A 207 0.67 -10.89 40.66
C GLY A 207 1.84 -11.22 39.74
N LEU A 208 2.46 -12.41 39.78
CA LEU A 208 3.58 -12.79 38.93
C LEU A 208 3.11 -13.79 37.84
N ASN A 209 3.20 -13.37 36.59
CA ASN A 209 2.82 -14.20 35.46
C ASN A 209 4.00 -14.36 34.48
N VAL A 210 4.07 -15.53 33.87
CA VAL A 210 4.92 -15.79 32.72
C VAL A 210 4.02 -16.01 31.50
N ILE A 211 4.29 -15.31 30.41
CA ILE A 211 3.50 -15.34 29.20
C ILE A 211 4.41 -15.75 28.04
N GLY A 212 4.04 -16.80 27.35
CA GLY A 212 4.64 -17.20 26.07
C GLY A 212 3.67 -16.95 24.95
N MET A 213 4.15 -16.42 23.82
CA MET A 213 3.35 -16.18 22.62
C MET A 213 4.09 -16.61 21.37
N VAL A 214 3.37 -17.29 20.48
CA VAL A 214 3.81 -17.54 19.10
C VAL A 214 2.76 -16.94 18.18
N ALA A 215 3.19 -16.09 17.25
CA ALA A 215 2.30 -15.57 16.21
C ALA A 215 2.85 -15.84 14.82
N TRP A 216 1.99 -16.30 13.94
CA TRP A 216 2.30 -16.58 12.55
C TRP A 216 1.37 -15.78 11.64
N ASN A 217 1.98 -14.98 10.76
CA ASN A 217 1.27 -14.22 9.75
C ASN A 217 1.73 -14.70 8.38
N PHE A 218 0.81 -15.20 7.61
CA PHE A 218 1.02 -15.63 6.24
C PHE A 218 0.21 -14.75 5.30
N ARG A 219 0.83 -14.35 4.19
CA ARG A 219 0.17 -13.69 3.08
C ARG A 219 0.63 -14.27 1.77
N ASN A 220 -0.33 -14.58 0.90
CA ASN A 220 -0.08 -14.95 -0.48
C ASN A 220 -0.94 -14.08 -1.40
N ASN A 221 -0.29 -13.23 -2.18
CA ASN A 221 -0.93 -12.35 -3.14
C ASN A 221 -0.56 -12.81 -4.55
N ASN A 222 -1.58 -13.08 -5.37
CA ASN A 222 -1.44 -13.48 -6.75
C ASN A 222 -2.14 -12.46 -7.63
N GLU A 223 -1.38 -11.71 -8.40
CA GLU A 223 -1.89 -10.77 -9.39
C GLU A 223 -1.62 -11.29 -10.78
N ARG A 224 -2.63 -11.24 -11.62
CA ARG A 224 -2.52 -11.48 -13.05
C ARG A 224 -3.18 -10.35 -13.82
N ILE A 225 -2.51 -9.90 -14.88
CA ILE A 225 -3.00 -8.85 -15.75
C ILE A 225 -2.82 -9.33 -17.18
N TYR A 226 -3.85 -9.17 -17.99
CA TYR A 226 -3.76 -9.34 -19.42
C TYR A 226 -4.30 -8.10 -20.13
N THR A 227 -3.53 -7.60 -21.07
CA THR A 227 -3.91 -6.48 -21.92
C THR A 227 -3.96 -6.99 -23.35
N PRO A 228 -5.15 -7.05 -23.98
CA PRO A 228 -5.27 -7.52 -25.35
C PRO A 228 -4.64 -6.56 -26.34
N THR A 229 -4.34 -7.04 -27.54
CA THR A 229 -3.69 -6.29 -28.63
C THR A 229 -4.36 -4.96 -28.90
N TRP A 230 -5.65 -4.97 -28.96
CA TRP A 230 -6.47 -3.81 -29.27
C TRP A 230 -6.54 -2.77 -28.14
N CYS A 231 -6.20 -3.11 -26.91
CA CYS A 231 -6.06 -2.16 -25.79
C CYS A 231 -4.72 -1.41 -25.79
N ASN A 232 -3.72 -1.88 -26.52
CA ASN A 232 -2.41 -1.22 -26.60
C ASN A 232 -2.34 -0.16 -27.71
N GLY A 233 -3.48 0.21 -28.30
CA GLY A 233 -3.58 1.23 -29.35
C GLY A 233 -2.99 0.81 -30.70
N LYS A 234 -2.81 -0.47 -30.91
CA LYS A 234 -2.48 -1.05 -32.21
C LYS A 234 -3.76 -1.62 -32.79
N TRP A 235 -4.35 -0.88 -33.68
CA TRP A 235 -5.71 -1.08 -34.20
C TRP A 235 -5.80 -2.09 -35.34
N ASP A 236 -4.70 -2.53 -35.89
CA ASP A 236 -4.72 -3.49 -37.01
C ASP A 236 -4.54 -4.92 -36.48
N VAL A 237 -5.57 -5.40 -35.78
CA VAL A 237 -5.62 -6.78 -35.27
C VAL A 237 -5.73 -7.79 -36.41
N ALA A 238 -6.23 -7.38 -37.58
CA ALA A 238 -6.36 -8.26 -38.73
C ALA A 238 -5.01 -8.60 -39.38
N THR A 239 -4.08 -7.62 -39.40
CA THR A 239 -2.73 -7.83 -39.95
C THR A 239 -1.70 -8.22 -38.89
N HIS A 240 -1.96 -7.92 -37.60
CA HIS A 240 -1.04 -8.19 -36.49
C HIS A 240 -1.75 -8.86 -35.32
N PRO A 241 -2.38 -10.02 -35.47
CA PRO A 241 -3.11 -10.70 -34.44
C PRO A 241 -2.16 -11.10 -33.29
N GLY A 242 -2.48 -10.68 -32.07
CA GLY A 242 -1.67 -10.96 -30.87
C GLY A 242 -0.40 -10.12 -30.73
N GLU A 243 0.02 -9.38 -31.75
CA GLU A 243 1.13 -8.45 -31.64
C GLU A 243 0.76 -7.35 -30.64
N TYR A 244 1.65 -7.10 -29.67
CA TYR A 244 1.47 -6.12 -28.60
C TYR A 244 0.48 -6.48 -27.49
N SER A 245 -0.18 -7.61 -27.52
CA SER A 245 -0.83 -8.16 -26.35
C SER A 245 0.22 -8.42 -25.25
N SER A 246 -0.14 -8.25 -24.01
CA SER A 246 0.80 -8.49 -22.90
C SER A 246 0.11 -9.15 -21.72
N SER A 247 0.82 -10.05 -21.07
CA SER A 247 0.44 -10.59 -19.76
C SER A 247 1.49 -10.31 -18.71
N SER A 248 1.07 -10.10 -17.49
CA SER A 248 1.95 -10.15 -16.33
C SER A 248 1.33 -11.03 -15.25
N TYR A 249 2.19 -11.78 -14.59
CA TYR A 249 1.85 -12.61 -13.47
C TYR A 249 2.82 -12.35 -12.33
N ALA A 250 2.28 -11.95 -11.17
CA ALA A 250 3.05 -11.67 -9.98
C ALA A 250 2.53 -12.51 -8.82
N THR A 251 3.43 -13.18 -8.12
CA THR A 251 3.14 -13.85 -6.86
C THR A 251 4.03 -13.29 -5.77
N ILE A 252 3.45 -12.86 -4.68
CA ILE A 252 4.16 -12.41 -3.48
C ILE A 252 3.69 -13.28 -2.32
N SER A 253 4.56 -14.16 -1.84
CA SER A 253 4.31 -14.99 -0.67
C SER A 253 5.19 -14.52 0.47
N SER A 254 4.61 -14.14 1.60
CA SER A 254 5.33 -13.68 2.78
C SER A 254 4.89 -14.41 4.04
N ASN A 255 5.87 -14.66 4.90
CA ASN A 255 5.70 -15.29 6.20
C ASN A 255 6.38 -14.43 7.26
N SER A 256 5.68 -14.15 8.35
CA SER A 256 6.26 -13.57 9.57
C SER A 256 5.97 -14.53 10.73
N LEU A 257 7.00 -14.88 11.46
CA LEU A 257 6.92 -15.72 12.66
C LEU A 257 7.51 -14.97 13.83
N LEU A 258 6.70 -14.75 14.86
CA LEU A 258 7.07 -14.08 16.10
C LEU A 258 7.02 -15.08 17.26
N PHE A 259 8.13 -15.13 18.01
CA PHE A 259 8.20 -15.74 19.34
C PHE A 259 8.38 -14.63 20.37
N GLN A 260 7.60 -14.66 21.44
CA GLN A 260 7.70 -13.68 22.51
C GLN A 260 7.56 -14.35 23.87
N GLY A 261 8.40 -13.98 24.81
CA GLY A 261 8.32 -14.36 26.20
C GLY A 261 8.28 -13.12 27.08
N LEU A 262 7.35 -13.10 28.04
CA LEU A 262 7.17 -12.01 28.98
C LEU A 262 7.11 -12.53 30.41
N VAL A 263 7.66 -11.79 31.35
CA VAL A 263 7.41 -11.94 32.77
C VAL A 263 6.79 -10.64 33.25
N THR A 264 5.62 -10.73 33.84
CA THR A 264 4.87 -9.58 34.36
C THR A 264 4.67 -9.71 35.86
N TYR A 265 4.79 -8.60 36.58
CA TYR A 265 4.53 -8.53 37.98
C TYR A 265 3.68 -7.30 38.29
N ASN A 266 2.51 -7.53 38.91
CA ASN A 266 1.67 -6.46 39.41
C ASN A 266 1.40 -6.62 40.89
N LYS A 267 1.44 -5.52 41.62
CA LYS A 267 1.19 -5.49 43.04
C LYS A 267 0.67 -4.13 43.48
N GLU A 268 -0.33 -4.19 44.32
CA GLU A 268 -0.88 -3.03 45.00
C GLU A 268 -0.67 -3.20 46.53
N TRP A 269 -0.22 -2.16 47.21
CA TRP A 269 -0.09 -2.12 48.65
C TRP A 269 -0.28 -0.70 49.20
N GLY A 270 -1.32 -0.52 49.98
CA GLY A 270 -1.69 0.80 50.50
C GLY A 270 -1.93 1.80 49.41
N ILE A 271 -1.11 2.84 49.33
CA ILE A 271 -1.21 3.91 48.32
C ILE A 271 -0.34 3.67 47.08
N HIS A 272 0.32 2.55 46.99
CA HIS A 272 1.27 2.22 45.91
C HIS A 272 0.71 1.15 45.00
N SER A 273 0.85 1.35 43.72
CA SER A 273 0.61 0.34 42.66
C SER A 273 1.80 0.25 41.74
N ILE A 274 2.26 -0.95 41.48
CA ILE A 274 3.35 -1.23 40.54
C ILE A 274 2.90 -2.28 39.50
N ASP A 275 3.18 -2.01 38.22
CA ASP A 275 3.12 -2.97 37.13
C ASP A 275 4.48 -2.97 36.44
N ALA A 276 5.15 -4.10 36.48
CA ALA A 276 6.46 -4.27 35.89
C ALA A 276 6.44 -5.43 34.90
N MET A 277 7.14 -5.28 33.80
CA MET A 277 7.35 -6.37 32.86
C MET A 277 8.76 -6.35 32.27
N ILE A 278 9.29 -7.56 32.01
CA ILE A 278 10.46 -7.77 31.17
C ILE A 278 10.12 -8.80 30.10
N GLY A 279 10.75 -8.68 28.95
CA GLY A 279 10.48 -9.61 27.87
C GLY A 279 11.55 -9.64 26.81
N ALA A 280 11.47 -10.70 26.01
CA ALA A 280 12.24 -10.84 24.79
C ALA A 280 11.33 -11.30 23.66
N SER A 281 11.63 -10.85 22.46
CA SER A 281 10.92 -11.31 21.26
C SER A 281 11.88 -11.48 20.10
N GLN A 282 11.60 -12.47 19.26
CA GLN A 282 12.28 -12.70 18.00
C GLN A 282 11.24 -12.79 16.89
N GLU A 283 11.35 -11.91 15.92
CA GLU A 283 10.56 -11.94 14.70
C GLU A 283 11.45 -12.31 13.52
N THR A 284 10.96 -13.21 12.67
CA THR A 284 11.57 -13.54 11.39
C THR A 284 10.57 -13.28 10.29
N PHE A 285 10.99 -12.56 9.27
CA PHE A 285 10.20 -12.28 8.09
C PHE A 285 10.90 -12.87 6.86
N SER A 286 10.13 -13.54 6.01
CA SER A 286 10.59 -14.00 4.69
C SER A 286 9.54 -13.69 3.63
N GLN A 287 10.01 -13.28 2.46
CA GLN A 287 9.17 -13.00 1.31
C GLN A 287 9.82 -13.58 0.06
N ASN A 288 9.00 -14.28 -0.71
CA ASN A 288 9.31 -14.71 -2.06
C ASN A 288 8.44 -13.91 -3.03
N LYS A 289 9.07 -13.25 -3.99
CA LYS A 289 8.38 -12.54 -5.07
C LYS A 289 8.80 -13.20 -6.39
N SER A 290 7.82 -13.54 -7.18
CA SER A 290 8.01 -14.00 -8.56
C SER A 290 7.20 -13.11 -9.47
N TYR A 291 7.83 -12.60 -10.51
CA TYR A 291 7.19 -11.77 -11.53
C TYR A 291 7.57 -12.28 -12.90
N GLN A 292 6.58 -12.43 -13.76
CA GLN A 292 6.76 -12.83 -15.15
C GLN A 292 5.95 -11.88 -16.03
N LYS A 293 6.57 -11.38 -17.08
CA LYS A 293 5.90 -10.59 -18.13
C LYS A 293 6.22 -11.13 -19.49
N GLN A 294 5.19 -11.30 -20.30
CA GLN A 294 5.29 -11.74 -21.68
C GLN A 294 4.44 -10.87 -22.60
N SER A 295 4.74 -10.86 -23.88
CA SER A 295 3.99 -10.15 -24.89
C SER A 295 3.91 -10.95 -26.20
N ASN A 296 3.13 -10.44 -27.15
CA ASN A 296 2.96 -10.99 -28.48
C ASN A 296 2.37 -12.41 -28.46
N PHE A 297 1.21 -12.55 -27.82
CA PHE A 297 0.46 -13.80 -27.83
C PHE A 297 -0.10 -14.09 -29.22
N PRO A 298 -0.21 -15.37 -29.60
CA PRO A 298 -0.74 -15.76 -30.92
C PRO A 298 -2.17 -15.28 -31.16
N ASN A 299 -2.94 -15.09 -30.12
CA ASN A 299 -4.29 -14.51 -30.12
C ASN A 299 -4.67 -14.07 -28.71
N ASP A 300 -5.69 -13.25 -28.57
CA ASP A 300 -6.14 -12.68 -27.30
C ASP A 300 -6.85 -13.66 -26.35
N LYS A 301 -6.92 -14.95 -26.68
CA LYS A 301 -7.52 -16.01 -25.84
C LYS A 301 -6.50 -16.99 -25.29
N SER A 302 -5.32 -17.12 -25.91
CA SER A 302 -4.31 -18.13 -25.54
C SER A 302 -3.75 -17.94 -24.12
N TRP A 303 -3.63 -16.71 -23.64
CA TRP A 303 -3.07 -16.40 -22.33
C TRP A 303 -3.85 -17.02 -21.14
N ILE A 304 -5.14 -17.31 -21.34
CA ILE A 304 -6.02 -17.86 -20.30
C ILE A 304 -5.53 -19.25 -19.89
N PHE A 305 -5.07 -20.03 -20.85
CA PHE A 305 -4.65 -21.41 -20.68
C PHE A 305 -3.12 -21.56 -20.57
N ASP A 306 -2.39 -20.75 -21.31
CA ASP A 306 -0.95 -20.83 -21.47
C ASP A 306 -0.32 -19.43 -21.34
N LYS A 307 -0.24 -18.92 -20.12
CA LYS A 307 0.32 -17.58 -19.82
C LYS A 307 1.79 -17.42 -20.20
N ASP A 308 2.48 -18.49 -20.53
CA ASP A 308 3.87 -18.57 -20.97
C ASP A 308 4.03 -18.75 -22.50
N LYS A 309 2.93 -18.70 -23.26
CA LYS A 309 2.93 -18.80 -24.73
C LYS A 309 3.12 -17.48 -25.47
N GLY A 310 3.43 -16.40 -24.78
CA GLY A 310 3.85 -15.16 -25.45
C GLY A 310 5.14 -15.38 -26.25
N ALA A 311 5.18 -14.84 -27.47
CA ALA A 311 6.34 -14.96 -28.34
C ALA A 311 7.59 -14.25 -27.79
N THR A 312 7.39 -13.26 -26.89
CA THR A 312 8.47 -12.47 -26.31
C THR A 312 8.37 -12.49 -24.79
N THR A 313 9.41 -13.01 -24.14
CA THR A 313 9.59 -12.87 -22.68
C THR A 313 10.26 -11.53 -22.38
N ASN A 314 9.55 -10.62 -21.74
CA ASN A 314 10.04 -9.26 -21.49
C ASN A 314 10.78 -9.12 -20.16
N ASN A 315 10.31 -9.83 -19.12
CA ASN A 315 10.92 -9.80 -17.81
C ASN A 315 10.51 -11.02 -16.97
N ASN A 316 11.48 -11.65 -16.33
CA ASN A 316 11.26 -12.66 -15.29
C ASN A 316 12.14 -12.30 -14.10
N GLU A 317 11.51 -12.06 -12.97
CA GLU A 317 12.18 -11.71 -11.72
C GLU A 317 11.82 -12.70 -10.64
N ILE A 318 12.82 -13.16 -9.90
CA ILE A 318 12.64 -13.93 -8.67
C ILE A 318 13.43 -13.22 -7.60
N GLU A 319 12.76 -12.81 -6.54
CA GLU A 319 13.38 -12.14 -5.40
C GLU A 319 13.06 -12.92 -4.12
N HIS A 320 14.07 -13.14 -3.32
CA HIS A 320 13.94 -13.73 -2.00
C HIS A 320 14.48 -12.77 -0.96
N THR A 321 13.62 -12.35 -0.04
CA THR A 321 13.99 -11.45 1.07
C THR A 321 13.79 -12.17 2.39
N LYS A 322 14.79 -12.08 3.28
CA LYS A 322 14.69 -12.60 4.64
C LYS A 322 15.34 -11.63 5.61
N ASN A 323 14.65 -11.31 6.70
CA ASN A 323 15.18 -10.51 7.79
C ASN A 323 14.71 -11.03 9.15
N ALA A 324 15.38 -10.60 10.19
CA ALA A 324 15.08 -10.95 11.56
C ALA A 324 15.30 -9.75 12.48
N LEU A 325 14.44 -9.66 13.50
CA LEU A 325 14.52 -8.67 14.57
C LEU A 325 14.52 -9.41 15.91
N LEU A 326 15.52 -9.14 16.75
CA LEU A 326 15.62 -9.64 18.12
C LEU A 326 15.52 -8.47 19.08
N SER A 327 14.61 -8.55 20.04
CA SER A 327 14.31 -7.46 20.94
C SER A 327 14.32 -7.90 22.39
N TYR A 328 14.91 -7.07 23.24
CA TYR A 328 14.80 -7.15 24.70
C TYR A 328 14.17 -5.89 25.22
N PHE A 329 13.19 -6.01 26.10
CA PHE A 329 12.46 -4.83 26.59
C PHE A 329 11.97 -5.02 28.02
N GLY A 330 11.81 -3.89 28.69
CA GLY A 330 11.26 -3.85 30.03
C GLY A 330 10.48 -2.56 30.25
N ARG A 331 9.46 -2.62 31.10
CA ARG A 331 8.63 -1.49 31.47
C ARG A 331 8.28 -1.58 32.94
N ILE A 332 8.31 -0.44 33.62
CA ILE A 332 7.80 -0.27 34.99
C ILE A 332 6.79 0.88 34.93
N GLN A 333 5.58 0.61 35.39
CA GLN A 333 4.55 1.60 35.65
C GLN A 333 4.34 1.66 37.17
N TYR A 334 4.35 2.87 37.70
CA TYR A 334 4.18 3.11 39.10
C TYR A 334 3.12 4.18 39.33
N ALA A 335 2.18 3.92 40.20
CA ALA A 335 1.19 4.87 40.67
C ALA A 335 1.28 5.06 42.15
N LEU A 336 1.36 6.31 42.58
CA LEU A 336 1.32 6.72 43.99
C LEU A 336 0.01 7.45 44.24
N MET A 337 -0.78 6.96 45.20
CA MET A 337 -2.10 7.51 45.56
C MET A 337 -3.08 7.64 44.39
N ASP A 338 -2.86 6.91 43.30
CA ASP A 338 -3.54 7.10 42.02
C ASP A 338 -3.46 8.51 41.43
N ARG A 339 -2.60 9.36 41.94
CA ARG A 339 -2.41 10.77 41.53
C ARG A 339 -1.15 10.99 40.71
N TYR A 340 -0.04 10.41 41.17
CA TYR A 340 1.27 10.53 40.49
C TYR A 340 1.55 9.24 39.76
N LEU A 341 1.55 9.32 38.44
CA LEU A 341 1.75 8.18 37.56
C LEU A 341 3.09 8.33 36.89
N MET A 342 3.89 7.29 36.88
CA MET A 342 5.19 7.25 36.16
C MET A 342 5.33 5.96 35.36
N THR A 343 5.82 6.08 34.16
CA THR A 343 6.18 4.92 33.33
C THR A 343 7.61 5.08 32.82
N ILE A 344 8.41 4.03 32.99
CA ILE A 344 9.76 3.93 32.43
C ILE A 344 9.76 2.71 31.53
N SER A 345 10.26 2.85 30.29
CA SER A 345 10.42 1.74 29.37
C SER A 345 11.81 1.78 28.74
N LEU A 346 12.40 0.61 28.62
CA LEU A 346 13.69 0.40 27.99
C LEU A 346 13.52 -0.67 26.91
N ARG A 347 14.04 -0.42 25.72
CA ARG A 347 14.02 -1.37 24.63
C ARG A 347 15.35 -1.39 23.91
N ARG A 348 15.83 -2.59 23.61
CA ARG A 348 17.03 -2.85 22.81
C ARG A 348 16.68 -3.78 21.67
N ASP A 349 16.83 -3.30 20.44
CA ASP A 349 16.45 -4.01 19.22
C ASP A 349 17.69 -4.29 18.36
N GLY A 350 17.81 -5.52 17.87
CA GLY A 350 18.86 -5.94 16.95
C GLY A 350 18.25 -6.36 15.62
N SER A 351 18.49 -5.58 14.55
CA SER A 351 17.98 -5.86 13.20
C SER A 351 19.05 -6.48 12.31
N SER A 352 18.68 -7.54 11.59
CA SER A 352 19.56 -8.17 10.61
C SER A 352 19.77 -7.33 9.34
N LYS A 353 19.05 -6.22 9.19
CA LYS A 353 19.19 -5.28 8.08
C LYS A 353 20.45 -4.42 8.17
N PHE A 354 21.07 -4.37 9.37
CA PHE A 354 22.28 -3.62 9.64
C PHE A 354 23.48 -4.54 9.85
N GLY A 355 24.67 -4.01 9.58
CA GLY A 355 25.95 -4.66 9.83
C GLY A 355 26.18 -4.92 11.32
N ALA A 356 27.19 -5.75 11.64
CA ALA A 356 27.46 -6.19 13.00
C ALA A 356 27.74 -5.03 13.97
N LEU A 357 28.35 -3.94 13.51
CA LEU A 357 28.74 -2.79 14.33
C LEU A 357 27.55 -1.99 14.85
N ASN A 358 26.52 -1.74 14.01
CA ASN A 358 25.39 -0.87 14.32
C ASN A 358 24.05 -1.62 14.31
N ARG A 359 24.11 -2.95 14.47
CA ARG A 359 22.91 -3.82 14.49
C ARG A 359 21.95 -3.49 15.62
N TRP A 360 22.48 -3.08 16.78
CA TRP A 360 21.71 -2.88 17.99
C TRP A 360 21.38 -1.42 18.22
N GLY A 361 20.10 -1.09 18.33
CA GLY A 361 19.57 0.18 18.81
C GLY A 361 19.09 0.09 20.26
N PHE A 362 19.16 1.21 20.99
CA PHE A 362 18.65 1.33 22.35
C PHE A 362 17.67 2.50 22.43
N PHE A 363 16.47 2.23 22.91
CA PHE A 363 15.31 3.14 22.84
C PHE A 363 14.66 3.28 24.23
N PRO A 364 15.15 4.20 25.06
CA PRO A 364 14.55 4.50 26.34
C PRO A 364 13.35 5.43 26.20
N SER A 365 12.41 5.32 27.15
CA SER A 365 11.33 6.30 27.30
C SER A 365 10.93 6.46 28.78
N VAL A 366 10.49 7.66 29.12
CA VAL A 366 9.94 7.99 30.41
C VAL A 366 8.73 8.90 30.24
N SER A 367 7.68 8.63 30.99
CA SER A 367 6.52 9.52 31.08
C SER A 367 6.04 9.66 32.53
N GLY A 368 5.50 10.84 32.82
CA GLY A 368 4.87 11.14 34.10
C GLY A 368 3.52 11.81 33.88
N ALA A 369 2.59 11.54 34.76
CA ALA A 369 1.32 12.23 34.77
C ALA A 369 0.92 12.56 36.23
N TRP A 370 0.37 13.74 36.41
CA TRP A 370 -0.13 14.23 37.70
C TRP A 370 -1.61 14.57 37.54
N LYS A 371 -2.46 13.84 38.30
CA LYS A 371 -3.89 14.12 38.42
C LYS A 371 -4.11 15.20 39.45
N ILE A 372 -4.10 16.45 39.06
CA ILE A 372 -4.19 17.64 39.92
C ILE A 372 -5.57 17.70 40.59
N ASN A 373 -6.61 17.25 39.92
CA ASN A 373 -7.96 17.22 40.46
C ASN A 373 -8.11 16.35 41.75
N GLU A 374 -7.19 15.40 41.96
CA GLU A 374 -7.20 14.54 43.16
C GLU A 374 -6.50 15.19 44.36
N GLU A 375 -5.90 16.37 44.22
CA GLU A 375 -5.23 17.08 45.27
C GLU A 375 -6.20 17.76 46.23
N ALA A 376 -5.79 17.88 47.51
CA ALA A 376 -6.63 18.46 48.56
C ALA A 376 -7.08 19.89 48.24
N PHE A 377 -6.22 20.68 47.60
CA PHE A 377 -6.51 22.08 47.24
C PHE A 377 -7.49 22.24 46.08
N MET A 378 -7.79 21.16 45.34
CA MET A 378 -8.75 21.15 44.23
C MET A 378 -10.14 20.64 44.63
N ARG A 379 -10.28 20.02 45.81
CA ARG A 379 -11.52 19.36 46.25
C ARG A 379 -12.71 20.30 46.43
N ASP A 380 -12.45 21.56 46.74
CA ASP A 380 -13.48 22.58 46.99
C ASP A 380 -13.93 23.26 45.65
N LEU A 381 -13.35 22.84 44.52
CA LEU A 381 -13.67 23.39 43.21
C LEU A 381 -14.60 22.45 42.41
N ASP A 382 -15.87 22.38 42.85
CA ASP A 382 -16.88 21.47 42.27
C ASP A 382 -17.09 21.65 40.77
N TRP A 383 -16.73 22.80 40.21
CA TRP A 383 -16.84 23.08 38.77
C TRP A 383 -15.67 22.57 37.96
N VAL A 384 -14.56 22.17 38.59
CA VAL A 384 -13.39 21.59 37.97
C VAL A 384 -13.51 20.06 38.03
N GLY A 385 -13.58 19.44 36.89
CA GLY A 385 -13.54 17.98 36.75
C GLY A 385 -12.10 17.46 36.61
N THR A 386 -11.83 16.69 35.58
CA THR A 386 -10.50 16.13 35.31
C THR A 386 -9.48 17.23 35.04
N THR A 387 -8.42 17.29 35.85
CA THR A 387 -7.27 18.16 35.62
C THR A 387 -6.01 17.31 35.71
N LYS A 388 -5.31 17.13 34.57
CA LYS A 388 -4.16 16.23 34.50
C LYS A 388 -3.03 16.87 33.67
N LEU A 389 -1.85 16.93 34.24
CA LEU A 389 -0.62 17.30 33.56
C LEU A 389 0.09 16.03 33.09
N ARG A 390 0.57 16.02 31.85
CA ARG A 390 1.30 14.91 31.24
C ARG A 390 2.64 15.38 30.68
N LEU A 391 3.69 14.65 30.98
CA LEU A 391 5.03 14.88 30.48
C LEU A 391 5.57 13.58 29.94
N SER A 392 6.16 13.61 28.75
CA SER A 392 6.84 12.43 28.23
C SER A 392 8.06 12.78 27.40
N TRP A 393 9.04 11.90 27.46
CA TRP A 393 10.22 11.87 26.64
C TRP A 393 10.49 10.44 26.20
N GLY A 394 10.91 10.24 24.96
CA GLY A 394 11.26 8.92 24.48
C GLY A 394 11.99 8.95 23.16
N GLN A 395 12.67 7.83 22.90
CA GLN A 395 13.34 7.56 21.63
C GLN A 395 12.68 6.36 20.95
N ALA A 396 12.54 6.45 19.63
CA ALA A 396 12.06 5.37 18.77
C ALA A 396 13.04 5.14 17.63
N GLY A 397 13.35 3.88 17.37
CA GLY A 397 14.19 3.46 16.24
C GLY A 397 13.37 3.17 14.99
N ASN A 398 13.99 3.37 13.83
CA ASN A 398 13.45 2.98 12.52
C ASN A 398 14.50 2.20 11.75
N ASP A 399 14.13 1.02 11.20
CA ASP A 399 14.97 0.17 10.36
C ASP A 399 14.34 -0.08 8.97
N ARG A 400 13.50 0.84 8.50
CA ARG A 400 12.77 0.73 7.23
C ARG A 400 13.66 0.91 6.02
N ILE A 401 14.59 0.00 5.86
CA ILE A 401 15.43 -0.16 4.67
C ILE A 401 15.28 -1.56 4.09
N GLY A 402 15.72 -1.73 2.86
CA GLY A 402 15.83 -3.06 2.23
C GLY A 402 16.79 -3.97 2.98
N THR A 403 16.64 -5.27 2.82
CA THR A 403 17.53 -6.27 3.41
C THR A 403 18.93 -6.15 2.83
N ALA A 404 19.94 -6.31 3.68
CA ALA A 404 21.35 -6.34 3.30
C ALA A 404 21.88 -5.09 2.55
N GLN A 405 21.26 -3.92 2.74
CA GLN A 405 21.68 -2.66 2.10
C GLN A 405 23.08 -2.19 2.58
N PHE A 406 23.59 -2.74 3.68
CA PHE A 406 24.93 -2.48 4.17
C PHE A 406 26.03 -3.26 3.41
N LEU A 407 25.62 -4.26 2.60
CA LEU A 407 26.55 -5.07 1.80
C LEU A 407 26.65 -4.51 0.37
N SER A 408 27.76 -4.81 -0.27
CA SER A 408 27.91 -4.66 -1.71
C SER A 408 27.22 -5.82 -2.42
N ASN A 409 26.35 -5.53 -3.37
CA ASN A 409 25.77 -6.51 -4.27
C ASN A 409 26.43 -6.48 -5.65
N MET A 410 26.24 -7.55 -6.41
CA MET A 410 26.73 -7.65 -7.79
C MET A 410 25.57 -7.37 -8.75
N SER A 411 25.84 -6.60 -9.78
CA SER A 411 24.93 -6.35 -10.89
C SER A 411 25.48 -6.94 -12.18
N THR A 412 24.60 -7.47 -13.03
CA THR A 412 24.99 -7.94 -14.36
C THR A 412 25.30 -6.75 -15.27
N LEU A 413 26.39 -6.85 -15.99
CA LEU A 413 26.76 -5.91 -17.04
C LEU A 413 27.15 -6.71 -18.29
N ASN A 414 26.47 -6.42 -19.38
CA ASN A 414 26.78 -7.03 -20.69
C ASN A 414 27.88 -6.20 -21.37
N TYR A 415 28.87 -6.88 -21.90
CA TYR A 415 29.96 -6.26 -22.64
C TYR A 415 30.26 -7.06 -23.91
N PRO A 416 30.62 -6.40 -25.01
CA PRO A 416 30.99 -7.07 -26.25
C PRO A 416 32.40 -7.68 -26.13
N VAL A 417 32.58 -8.89 -26.66
CA VAL A 417 33.88 -9.58 -26.69
C VAL A 417 34.14 -10.14 -28.10
N GLY A 418 35.39 -10.01 -28.55
CA GLY A 418 35.87 -10.51 -29.80
C GLY A 418 35.46 -9.68 -31.03
N GLU A 419 35.93 -10.08 -32.21
CA GLU A 419 35.63 -9.41 -33.48
C GLU A 419 34.15 -9.45 -33.86
N SER A 420 33.43 -10.47 -33.41
CA SER A 420 31.98 -10.60 -33.60
C SER A 420 31.14 -9.71 -32.72
N GLN A 421 31.76 -8.99 -31.74
CA GLN A 421 31.09 -8.17 -30.73
C GLN A 421 29.95 -8.91 -29.97
N ALA A 422 30.08 -10.22 -29.81
CA ALA A 422 29.10 -11.01 -29.09
C ALA A 422 28.95 -10.50 -27.65
N LEU A 423 27.70 -10.26 -27.23
CA LEU A 423 27.41 -9.80 -25.87
C LEU A 423 27.63 -10.92 -24.87
N ASN A 424 28.56 -10.70 -23.96
CA ASN A 424 28.83 -11.59 -22.84
C ASN A 424 28.39 -10.93 -21.53
N SER A 425 27.74 -11.71 -20.67
CA SER A 425 27.32 -11.24 -19.34
C SER A 425 28.47 -11.34 -18.36
N GLY A 426 28.82 -10.22 -17.75
CA GLY A 426 29.74 -10.13 -16.63
C GLY A 426 29.06 -9.61 -15.37
N TYR A 427 29.81 -9.54 -14.29
CA TYR A 427 29.35 -9.00 -13.01
C TYR A 427 30.22 -7.83 -12.59
N VAL A 428 29.57 -6.77 -12.13
CA VAL A 428 30.21 -5.60 -11.54
C VAL A 428 29.63 -5.33 -10.17
N VAL A 429 30.35 -4.59 -9.35
CA VAL A 429 29.82 -4.10 -8.07
C VAL A 429 28.64 -3.18 -8.34
N GLY A 430 27.47 -3.51 -7.80
CA GLY A 430 26.21 -2.79 -8.07
C GLY A 430 25.94 -1.62 -7.13
N ASN A 431 26.54 -1.62 -5.92
CA ASN A 431 26.39 -0.55 -4.94
C ASN A 431 27.61 -0.48 -4.00
N ILE A 432 27.81 0.66 -3.36
CA ILE A 432 28.82 0.85 -2.32
C ILE A 432 28.32 0.20 -1.02
N ALA A 433 29.15 -0.65 -0.41
CA ALA A 433 28.90 -1.18 0.93
C ALA A 433 29.04 -0.09 1.99
N ASN A 434 28.15 -0.09 3.00
CA ASN A 434 28.25 0.79 4.16
C ASN A 434 28.07 0.00 5.46
N ASN A 435 29.16 -0.48 6.02
CA ASN A 435 29.16 -1.24 7.28
C ASN A 435 28.78 -0.39 8.51
N MET A 436 28.78 0.95 8.36
CA MET A 436 28.40 1.89 9.42
C MET A 436 26.91 2.19 9.45
N LEU A 437 26.15 1.66 8.48
CA LEU A 437 24.70 1.84 8.41
C LEU A 437 24.03 1.32 9.69
N GLY A 438 23.21 2.17 10.32
CA GLY A 438 22.58 1.89 11.60
C GLY A 438 21.17 2.45 11.70
N TRP A 439 20.64 2.44 12.90
CA TRP A 439 19.29 2.87 13.21
C TRP A 439 19.08 4.37 13.00
N GLU A 440 18.01 4.73 12.33
CA GLU A 440 17.44 6.08 12.38
C GLU A 440 16.73 6.24 13.72
N THR A 441 16.97 7.35 14.43
CA THR A 441 16.45 7.57 15.78
C THR A 441 15.61 8.84 15.84
N THR A 442 14.37 8.71 16.27
CA THR A 442 13.47 9.85 16.54
C THR A 442 13.34 10.05 18.06
N THR A 443 13.76 11.23 18.54
CA THR A 443 13.57 11.69 19.91
C THR A 443 12.34 12.58 19.96
N SER A 444 11.43 12.28 20.88
CA SER A 444 10.18 13.02 21.10
C SER A 444 10.07 13.54 22.52
N TYR A 445 9.65 14.79 22.66
CA TYR A 445 9.25 15.45 23.90
C TYR A 445 7.79 15.82 23.78
N ASN A 446 6.99 15.55 24.77
CA ASN A 446 5.58 15.94 24.82
C ASN A 446 5.22 16.51 26.19
N VAL A 447 4.47 17.60 26.19
CA VAL A 447 3.83 18.22 27.38
C VAL A 447 2.36 18.36 27.05
N GLY A 448 1.49 17.74 27.83
CA GLY A 448 0.04 17.79 27.64
C GLY A 448 -0.70 18.16 28.88
N VAL A 449 -1.81 18.84 28.72
CA VAL A 449 -2.75 19.20 29.80
C VAL A 449 -4.15 18.76 29.39
N ASP A 450 -4.79 18.01 30.27
CA ASP A 450 -6.19 17.63 30.13
C ASP A 450 -6.99 18.44 31.19
N PHE A 451 -8.04 19.11 30.74
CA PHE A 451 -8.84 19.97 31.60
C PHE A 451 -10.33 19.77 31.36
N GLY A 452 -11.05 19.31 32.38
CA GLY A 452 -12.50 19.10 32.38
C GLY A 452 -13.20 20.13 33.24
N LEU A 453 -14.27 20.71 32.77
CA LEU A 453 -15.09 21.70 33.43
C LEU A 453 -16.52 21.21 33.61
N PHE A 454 -17.21 21.68 34.68
CA PHE A 454 -18.62 21.42 34.95
C PHE A 454 -18.94 19.91 34.95
N ASN A 455 -18.21 19.14 35.78
CA ASN A 455 -18.29 17.68 35.83
C ASN A 455 -17.99 17.03 34.48
N ASN A 456 -16.94 17.51 33.81
CA ASN A 456 -16.49 17.05 32.49
C ASN A 456 -17.52 17.26 31.35
N ARG A 457 -18.46 18.17 31.47
CA ARG A 457 -19.34 18.56 30.36
C ARG A 457 -18.57 19.25 29.22
N ILE A 458 -17.52 20.00 29.60
CA ILE A 458 -16.57 20.57 28.67
C ILE A 458 -15.22 19.90 28.95
N TYR A 459 -14.62 19.30 27.95
CA TYR A 459 -13.30 18.66 28.06
C TYR A 459 -12.36 19.27 27.03
N LEU A 460 -11.21 19.74 27.48
CA LEU A 460 -10.14 20.31 26.68
C LEU A 460 -8.87 19.46 26.88
N SER A 461 -8.23 19.06 25.78
CA SER A 461 -6.90 18.46 25.79
C SER A 461 -5.98 19.27 24.90
N ALA A 462 -4.86 19.69 25.43
CA ALA A 462 -3.85 20.44 24.69
C ALA A 462 -2.49 19.76 24.84
N ASP A 463 -1.84 19.51 23.72
CA ASP A 463 -0.54 18.86 23.67
C ASP A 463 0.45 19.71 22.88
N TYR A 464 1.62 19.95 23.46
CA TYR A 464 2.77 20.48 22.75
C TYR A 464 3.83 19.42 22.60
N TYR A 465 4.29 19.17 21.36
CA TYR A 465 5.34 18.19 21.15
C TYR A 465 6.43 18.70 20.21
N LYS A 466 7.64 18.23 20.44
CA LYS A 466 8.80 18.41 19.58
C LYS A 466 9.39 17.05 19.23
N LYS A 467 9.54 16.79 17.93
CA LYS A 467 10.19 15.58 17.41
C LYS A 467 11.45 15.96 16.64
N THR A 468 12.52 15.24 16.88
CA THR A 468 13.79 15.38 16.15
C THR A 468 14.25 14.01 15.71
N THR A 469 14.39 13.83 14.40
CA THR A 469 14.92 12.60 13.81
C THR A 469 16.36 12.81 13.40
N LYS A 470 17.22 11.89 13.81
CA LYS A 470 18.66 11.84 13.49
C LYS A 470 18.99 10.57 12.74
N ASP A 471 20.11 10.61 12.03
CA ASP A 471 20.65 9.47 11.31
C ASP A 471 19.65 8.90 10.29
N LEU A 472 19.00 9.81 9.52
CA LEU A 472 18.00 9.47 8.51
C LEU A 472 18.52 8.45 7.50
N LEU A 473 17.77 7.37 7.33
CA LEU A 473 18.07 6.31 6.37
C LEU A 473 17.64 6.74 4.96
N LEU A 474 18.60 7.15 4.14
CA LEU A 474 18.34 7.61 2.77
C LEU A 474 19.47 7.23 1.80
N LYS A 475 19.15 7.28 0.51
CA LYS A 475 20.15 7.18 -0.55
C LYS A 475 20.83 8.53 -0.73
N ALA A 476 22.02 8.68 -0.12
CA ALA A 476 22.84 9.89 -0.22
C ALA A 476 23.56 9.92 -1.57
N PRO A 477 23.57 11.06 -2.29
CA PRO A 477 24.37 11.21 -3.51
C PRO A 477 25.85 11.15 -3.18
N VAL A 478 26.63 10.46 -4.03
CA VAL A 478 28.08 10.40 -3.92
C VAL A 478 28.72 10.94 -5.20
N SER A 479 30.01 11.32 -5.11
CA SER A 479 30.72 11.79 -6.29
C SER A 479 30.78 10.69 -7.35
N LEU A 480 30.43 11.01 -8.59
CA LEU A 480 30.45 10.08 -9.73
C LEU A 480 31.83 9.47 -10.01
N ILE A 481 32.90 10.07 -9.48
CA ILE A 481 34.26 9.51 -9.57
C ILE A 481 34.38 8.15 -8.84
N THR A 482 33.48 7.87 -7.91
CA THR A 482 33.37 6.56 -7.24
C THR A 482 32.81 5.47 -8.13
N GLY A 483 32.26 5.82 -9.30
CA GLY A 483 31.53 4.92 -10.18
C GLY A 483 30.07 4.70 -9.81
N PHE A 484 29.56 5.38 -8.77
CA PHE A 484 28.18 5.23 -8.27
C PHE A 484 27.50 6.59 -8.14
N ALA A 485 26.17 6.62 -8.32
CA ALA A 485 25.40 7.84 -8.16
C ALA A 485 24.98 8.12 -6.70
N ASN A 486 24.79 7.06 -5.91
CA ASN A 486 24.35 7.15 -4.52
C ASN A 486 24.81 5.93 -3.71
N MET A 487 24.77 6.08 -2.38
CA MET A 487 24.91 4.97 -1.43
C MET A 487 23.84 5.08 -0.34
N MET A 488 23.48 3.97 0.29
CA MET A 488 22.64 3.98 1.47
C MET A 488 23.45 4.47 2.67
N ASP A 489 22.99 5.54 3.33
CA ASP A 489 23.70 6.14 4.45
C ASP A 489 22.75 6.70 5.51
N ASN A 490 23.28 6.91 6.72
CA ASN A 490 22.64 7.66 7.78
C ASN A 490 22.99 9.14 7.63
N ALA A 491 22.10 9.90 6.99
CA ALA A 491 22.36 11.32 6.71
C ALA A 491 21.53 12.23 7.61
N VAL A 492 22.10 13.35 7.99
CA VAL A 492 21.55 14.58 8.61
C VAL A 492 20.30 14.46 9.51
N SER A 493 20.10 15.38 10.43
CA SER A 493 18.95 15.48 11.31
C SER A 493 17.83 16.35 10.73
N TYR A 494 16.57 15.92 10.93
CA TYR A 494 15.36 16.69 10.63
C TYR A 494 14.61 17.01 11.93
N THR A 495 14.19 18.27 12.11
CA THR A 495 13.39 18.69 13.25
C THR A 495 12.01 19.17 12.79
N HIS A 496 10.96 18.53 13.30
CA HIS A 496 9.58 18.93 13.06
C HIS A 496 8.94 19.46 14.35
N LEU A 497 8.36 20.64 14.25
CA LEU A 497 7.63 21.30 15.32
C LEU A 497 6.19 21.51 14.86
N THR A 498 5.20 20.96 15.54
CA THR A 498 3.78 21.27 15.29
C THR A 498 3.14 21.81 16.56
N LEU A 499 2.39 22.89 16.37
CA LEU A 499 1.41 23.35 17.36
C LEU A 499 0.09 22.57 17.11
N PRO A 500 -0.67 22.23 18.13
CA PRO A 500 -1.98 21.62 17.94
C PRO A 500 -2.89 22.59 17.19
N THR A 501 -3.57 22.06 16.18
CA THR A 501 -4.71 22.74 15.53
C THR A 501 -5.97 22.45 16.29
#